data_8c2751cd3806468c0c6bb7be2058cb37
#
_entry.id   8c2751cd3806468c0c6bb7be2058cb37
#
_cell.length_a   1.000
_cell.length_b   1.000
_cell.length_c   1.000
_cell.angle_alpha   90.00
_cell.angle_beta   90.00
_cell.angle_gamma   90.00
#
_symmetry.space_group_name_H-M   'P 1'
#
loop_
_entity.id
_entity.type
_entity.pdbx_description
1 polymer ?
#
loop_
_entity_poly.entity_id
_entity_poly.type
_entity_poly.pdbx_seq_one_letter_code
_entity_poly.pdbx_strand_id
1 'polypeptide(L)'
;TLILAGSTTLGVALQALVLLIPLKKLGLGLRPIFGIRGVGLGETARVAKWTIITMLVGNGAYLVYTNVASIASEARKSFLAMDPPRLIAGQFNLETGAMLYIIPHSVITLSLATVLFNRMSHAFVEKDLDGVRETISRGLRVIGVATVFCSAVMVVLAGPIGMWFGGGSNATAAIQGQVLVLLAVSAPFLSATFLMN
;
A
#
# COMPACT_ATOMS: atom_id res chain seq x y z
N THR A 1 -12.05 15.22 -17.09
CA THR A 1 -11.12 14.06 -17.22
C THR A 1 -9.79 14.45 -17.87
N LEU A 2 -9.78 15.20 -18.99
CA LEU A 2 -8.55 15.62 -19.69
C LEU A 2 -7.65 16.53 -18.83
N ILE A 3 -8.22 17.48 -18.05
CA ILE A 3 -7.48 18.36 -17.16
C ILE A 3 -6.79 17.57 -16.05
N LEU A 4 -7.47 16.60 -15.45
CA LEU A 4 -6.91 15.72 -14.42
C LEU A 4 -5.78 14.85 -14.97
N ALA A 5 -5.97 14.24 -16.13
CA ALA A 5 -4.92 13.45 -16.78
C ALA A 5 -3.70 14.33 -17.17
N GLY A 6 -3.95 15.52 -17.70
CA GLY A 6 -2.89 16.48 -18.04
C GLY A 6 -2.10 16.96 -16.82
N SER A 7 -2.77 17.27 -15.71
CA SER A 7 -2.11 17.74 -14.49
C SER A 7 -1.26 16.64 -13.83
N THR A 8 -1.71 15.39 -13.83
CA THR A 8 -0.92 14.26 -13.31
C THR A 8 0.32 14.00 -14.16
N THR A 9 0.20 14.02 -15.48
CA THR A 9 1.34 13.85 -16.39
C THR A 9 2.37 14.97 -16.24
N LEU A 10 1.90 16.22 -16.11
CA LEU A 10 2.75 17.38 -15.86
C LEU A 10 3.47 17.27 -14.50
N GLY A 11 2.77 16.81 -13.46
CA GLY A 11 3.35 16.57 -12.14
C GLY A 11 4.49 15.55 -12.17
N VAL A 12 4.29 14.43 -12.84
CA VAL A 12 5.33 13.40 -13.00
C VAL A 12 6.52 13.94 -13.82
N ALA A 13 6.27 14.69 -14.88
CA ALA A 13 7.34 15.30 -15.69
C ALA A 13 8.15 16.31 -14.85
N LEU A 14 7.50 17.18 -14.08
CA LEU A 14 8.17 18.12 -13.17
C LEU A 14 8.99 17.41 -12.10
N GLN A 15 8.46 16.34 -11.51
CA GLN A 15 9.18 15.52 -10.54
C GLN A 15 10.45 14.92 -11.14
N ALA A 16 10.38 14.40 -12.35
CA ALA A 16 11.53 13.86 -13.07
C ALA A 16 12.58 14.97 -13.35
N LEU A 17 12.15 16.18 -13.76
CA LEU A 17 13.04 17.31 -13.99
C LEU A 17 13.74 17.78 -12.71
N VAL A 18 13.02 17.83 -11.58
CA VAL A 18 13.62 18.20 -10.27
C VAL A 18 14.70 17.21 -9.87
N LEU A 19 14.53 15.91 -10.13
CA LEU A 19 15.52 14.88 -9.84
C LEU A 19 16.79 14.99 -10.70
N LEU A 20 16.71 15.61 -11.87
CA LEU A 20 17.90 15.83 -12.72
C LEU A 20 18.90 16.84 -12.11
N ILE A 21 18.44 17.77 -11.28
CA ILE A 21 19.29 18.79 -10.64
C ILE A 21 20.33 18.16 -9.71
N PRO A 22 19.96 17.33 -8.71
CA PRO A 22 20.94 16.66 -7.87
C PRO A 22 21.81 15.64 -8.62
N LEU A 23 21.26 14.96 -9.65
CA LEU A 23 22.03 14.04 -10.47
C LEU A 23 23.20 14.75 -11.19
N LYS A 24 22.94 15.93 -11.77
CA LYS A 24 23.99 16.76 -12.37
C LYS A 24 25.04 17.22 -11.36
N LYS A 25 24.63 17.56 -10.12
CA LYS A 25 25.55 17.97 -9.05
C LYS A 25 26.46 16.83 -8.59
N LEU A 26 25.99 15.59 -8.68
CA LEU A 26 26.75 14.38 -8.35
C LEU A 26 27.71 13.93 -9.48
N GLY A 27 27.80 14.70 -10.56
CA GLY A 27 28.66 14.37 -11.71
C GLY A 27 28.17 13.19 -12.56
N LEU A 28 26.97 12.68 -12.29
CA LEU A 28 26.33 11.63 -13.08
C LEU A 28 25.74 12.26 -14.34
N GLY A 29 26.55 12.37 -15.39
CA GLY A 29 26.10 12.78 -16.70
C GLY A 29 25.18 11.70 -17.29
N LEU A 30 23.90 12.03 -17.46
CA LEU A 30 22.97 11.18 -18.22
C LEU A 30 23.41 11.12 -19.68
N ARG A 31 24.18 10.09 -20.02
CA ARG A 31 24.45 9.75 -21.42
C ARG A 31 23.48 8.64 -21.80
N PRO A 32 22.56 8.85 -22.75
CA PRO A 32 21.69 7.79 -23.25
C PRO A 32 22.54 6.74 -23.94
N ILE A 33 22.83 5.64 -23.28
CA ILE A 33 23.53 4.49 -23.82
C ILE A 33 22.49 3.49 -24.29
N PHE A 34 22.27 3.41 -25.58
CA PHE A 34 21.34 2.46 -26.20
C PHE A 34 21.94 1.06 -26.41
N GLY A 35 22.87 0.64 -25.55
CA GLY A 35 23.49 -0.68 -25.60
C GLY A 35 22.86 -1.64 -24.61
N ILE A 36 22.10 -2.62 -25.10
CA ILE A 36 21.44 -3.65 -24.26
C ILE A 36 22.42 -4.79 -23.89
N ARG A 37 23.52 -4.95 -24.63
CA ARG A 37 24.51 -6.02 -24.44
C ARG A 37 25.58 -5.62 -23.44
N GLY A 38 25.77 -6.39 -22.37
CA GLY A 38 26.86 -6.20 -21.40
C GLY A 38 26.50 -5.46 -20.10
N VAL A 39 25.24 -5.03 -19.91
CA VAL A 39 24.82 -4.24 -18.75
C VAL A 39 24.14 -5.09 -17.65
N GLY A 40 24.25 -6.43 -17.69
CA GLY A 40 23.62 -7.31 -16.69
C GLY A 40 22.10 -7.36 -16.72
N LEU A 41 21.48 -6.86 -17.81
CA LEU A 41 20.02 -6.81 -17.98
C LEU A 41 19.33 -8.19 -17.87
N GLY A 42 20.04 -9.28 -18.12
CA GLY A 42 19.50 -10.63 -18.00
C GLY A 42 19.12 -11.01 -16.58
N GLU A 43 19.94 -10.66 -15.60
CA GLU A 43 19.64 -10.88 -14.18
C GLU A 43 18.54 -9.94 -13.69
N THR A 44 18.63 -8.68 -14.05
CA THR A 44 17.59 -7.68 -13.75
C THR A 44 16.24 -8.08 -14.35
N ALA A 45 16.21 -8.58 -15.59
CA ALA A 45 14.99 -9.06 -16.24
C ALA A 45 14.39 -10.30 -15.53
N ARG A 46 15.23 -11.16 -14.96
CA ARG A 46 14.77 -12.34 -14.19
C ARG A 46 14.05 -11.91 -12.90
N VAL A 47 14.58 -10.94 -12.18
CA VAL A 47 13.95 -10.36 -10.99
C VAL A 47 12.71 -9.57 -11.38
N ALA A 48 12.81 -8.70 -12.40
CA ALA A 48 11.72 -7.88 -12.91
C ALA A 48 10.53 -8.73 -13.37
N LYS A 49 10.76 -9.93 -13.95
CA LYS A 49 9.69 -10.85 -14.33
C LYS A 49 8.75 -11.18 -13.14
N TRP A 50 9.30 -11.50 -11.98
CA TRP A 50 8.49 -11.82 -10.81
C TRP A 50 7.76 -10.58 -10.29
N THR A 51 8.40 -9.42 -10.27
CA THR A 51 7.78 -8.15 -9.90
C THR A 51 6.61 -7.82 -10.84
N ILE A 52 6.77 -8.02 -12.15
CA ILE A 52 5.70 -7.79 -13.13
C ILE A 52 4.52 -8.75 -12.88
N ILE A 53 4.80 -10.03 -12.64
CA ILE A 53 3.75 -11.02 -12.34
C ILE A 53 2.98 -10.62 -11.08
N THR A 54 3.68 -10.26 -10.00
CA THR A 54 3.07 -9.81 -8.75
C THR A 54 2.22 -8.55 -8.98
N MET A 55 2.72 -7.63 -9.78
CA MET A 55 2.00 -6.40 -10.13
C MET A 55 0.74 -6.67 -10.95
N LEU A 56 0.79 -7.60 -11.90
CA LEU A 56 -0.38 -8.01 -12.70
C LEU A 56 -1.43 -8.70 -11.83
N VAL A 57 -1.03 -9.60 -10.94
CA VAL A 57 -1.92 -10.29 -10.01
C VAL A 57 -2.56 -9.28 -9.04
N GLY A 58 -1.77 -8.37 -8.47
CA GLY A 58 -2.25 -7.32 -7.58
C GLY A 58 -3.24 -6.37 -8.24
N ASN A 59 -2.92 -5.88 -9.45
CA ASN A 59 -3.85 -5.04 -10.21
C ASN A 59 -5.11 -5.81 -10.64
N GLY A 60 -4.99 -7.09 -11.01
CA GLY A 60 -6.13 -7.95 -11.31
C GLY A 60 -7.05 -8.12 -10.09
N ALA A 61 -6.49 -8.38 -8.93
CA ALA A 61 -7.23 -8.45 -7.67
C ALA A 61 -7.93 -7.11 -7.34
N TYR A 62 -7.25 -5.99 -7.56
CA TYR A 62 -7.84 -4.66 -7.39
C TYR A 62 -9.00 -4.39 -8.33
N LEU A 63 -8.93 -4.82 -9.60
CA LEU A 63 -10.05 -4.72 -10.54
C LEU A 63 -11.27 -5.54 -10.09
N VAL A 64 -11.05 -6.76 -9.58
CA VAL A 64 -12.14 -7.58 -9.02
C VAL A 64 -12.75 -6.88 -7.80
N TYR A 65 -11.91 -6.42 -6.89
CA TYR A 65 -12.33 -5.71 -5.69
C TYR A 65 -13.17 -4.45 -6.01
N THR A 66 -12.72 -3.60 -6.93
CA THR A 66 -13.45 -2.37 -7.32
C THR A 66 -14.74 -2.69 -8.05
N ASN A 67 -14.78 -3.75 -8.86
CA ASN A 67 -16.00 -4.19 -9.54
C ASN A 67 -17.05 -4.64 -8.54
N VAL A 68 -16.69 -5.49 -7.58
CA VAL A 68 -17.60 -5.94 -6.52
C VAL A 68 -18.09 -4.74 -5.67
N ALA A 69 -17.19 -3.81 -5.33
CA ALA A 69 -17.55 -2.62 -4.56
C ALA A 69 -18.49 -1.67 -5.33
N SER A 70 -18.34 -1.57 -6.65
CA SER A 70 -19.23 -0.75 -7.50
C SER A 70 -20.62 -1.37 -7.59
N ILE A 71 -20.73 -2.70 -7.77
CA ILE A 71 -21.99 -3.43 -7.75
C ILE A 71 -22.71 -3.22 -6.41
N ALA A 72 -21.98 -3.32 -5.29
CA ALA A 72 -22.53 -3.04 -3.96
C ALA A 72 -23.03 -1.59 -3.83
N SER A 73 -22.33 -0.64 -4.43
CA SER A 73 -22.74 0.78 -4.44
C SER A 73 -24.03 1.01 -5.23
N GLU A 74 -24.24 0.31 -6.34
CA GLU A 74 -25.48 0.36 -7.12
C GLU A 74 -26.63 -0.32 -6.35
N ALA A 75 -26.39 -1.49 -5.78
CA ALA A 75 -27.37 -2.22 -4.98
C ALA A 75 -27.82 -1.45 -3.72
N ARG A 76 -27.01 -0.52 -3.23
CA ARG A 76 -27.32 0.29 -2.04
C ARG A 76 -28.68 1.00 -2.14
N LYS A 77 -29.06 1.47 -3.33
CA LYS A 77 -30.36 2.15 -3.54
C LYS A 77 -31.53 1.21 -3.27
N SER A 78 -31.46 -0.03 -3.73
CA SER A 78 -32.51 -1.03 -3.52
C SER A 78 -32.57 -1.47 -2.05
N PHE A 79 -31.43 -1.61 -1.37
CA PHE A 79 -31.38 -1.94 0.06
C PHE A 79 -31.90 -0.81 0.96
N LEU A 80 -31.68 0.45 0.57
CA LEU A 80 -32.25 1.62 1.27
C LEU A 80 -33.76 1.72 1.12
N ALA A 81 -34.33 1.21 0.03
CA ALA A 81 -35.77 1.18 -0.21
C ALA A 81 -36.52 0.04 0.51
N MET A 82 -35.79 -0.86 1.21
CA MET A 82 -36.39 -1.92 2.02
C MET A 82 -36.95 -1.38 3.33
N ASP A 83 -37.93 -2.05 3.90
CA ASP A 83 -38.48 -1.77 5.21
C ASP A 83 -38.19 -2.96 6.17
N PRO A 84 -37.35 -2.85 7.18
CA PRO A 84 -36.51 -1.68 7.50
C PRO A 84 -35.34 -1.46 6.50
N PRO A 85 -34.91 -0.20 6.30
CA PRO A 85 -33.84 0.11 5.35
C PRO A 85 -32.52 -0.52 5.79
N ARG A 86 -31.84 -1.18 4.85
CA ARG A 86 -30.52 -1.78 5.08
C ARG A 86 -29.45 -0.94 4.43
N LEU A 87 -28.44 -0.56 5.22
CA LEU A 87 -27.26 0.12 4.74
C LEU A 87 -26.15 -0.90 4.46
N ILE A 88 -25.55 -0.82 3.29
CA ILE A 88 -24.40 -1.64 2.91
C ILE A 88 -23.20 -0.74 2.61
N ALA A 89 -22.00 -1.27 2.85
CA ALA A 89 -20.76 -0.60 2.50
C ALA A 89 -20.65 -0.48 0.97
N GLY A 90 -20.29 0.71 0.49
CA GLY A 90 -20.00 0.94 -0.93
C GLY A 90 -18.50 1.20 -1.14
N GLN A 91 -18.13 1.50 -2.38
CA GLN A 91 -16.74 1.77 -2.77
C GLN A 91 -16.12 2.90 -1.92
N PHE A 92 -16.85 3.96 -1.64
CA PHE A 92 -16.36 5.06 -0.80
C PHE A 92 -15.94 4.60 0.61
N ASN A 93 -16.75 3.74 1.24
CA ASN A 93 -16.44 3.24 2.58
C ASN A 93 -15.18 2.36 2.57
N LEU A 94 -15.02 1.55 1.53
CA LEU A 94 -13.87 0.67 1.38
C LEU A 94 -12.58 1.46 1.10
N GLU A 95 -12.62 2.45 0.21
CA GLU A 95 -11.46 3.29 -0.10
C GLU A 95 -11.05 4.16 1.10
N THR A 96 -12.03 4.78 1.78
CA THR A 96 -11.77 5.55 3.00
C THR A 96 -11.19 4.66 4.10
N GLY A 97 -11.75 3.48 4.31
CA GLY A 97 -11.21 2.51 5.25
C GLY A 97 -9.79 2.07 4.88
N ALA A 98 -9.53 1.84 3.60
CA ALA A 98 -8.21 1.48 3.09
C ALA A 98 -7.18 2.60 3.34
N MET A 99 -7.54 3.85 3.09
CA MET A 99 -6.66 5.01 3.39
C MET A 99 -6.34 5.10 4.89
N LEU A 100 -7.32 4.86 5.74
CA LEU A 100 -7.13 4.95 7.19
C LEU A 100 -6.21 3.85 7.74
N TYR A 101 -6.42 2.58 7.31
CA TYR A 101 -5.60 1.49 7.83
C TYR A 101 -4.16 1.47 7.27
N ILE A 102 -3.93 2.07 6.09
CA ILE A 102 -2.60 2.13 5.49
C ILE A 102 -1.67 3.14 6.20
N ILE A 103 -2.22 4.11 6.93
CA ILE A 103 -1.43 5.13 7.65
C ILE A 103 -0.48 4.48 8.67
N PRO A 104 -0.93 3.70 9.66
CA PRO A 104 -0.02 3.05 10.60
C PRO A 104 0.92 2.06 9.90
N HIS A 105 0.46 1.36 8.87
CA HIS A 105 1.31 0.50 8.06
C HIS A 105 2.46 1.29 7.42
N SER A 106 2.19 2.40 6.74
CA SER A 106 3.23 3.18 6.07
C SER A 106 4.20 3.81 7.06
N VAL A 107 3.74 4.35 8.18
CA VAL A 107 4.61 4.98 9.17
C VAL A 107 5.52 3.94 9.84
N ILE A 108 4.99 2.82 10.26
CA ILE A 108 5.75 1.80 11.02
C ILE A 108 6.55 0.91 10.07
N THR A 109 5.86 0.27 9.13
CA THR A 109 6.46 -0.77 8.30
C THR A 109 7.49 -0.21 7.35
N LEU A 110 7.18 0.89 6.65
CA LEU A 110 8.09 1.47 5.67
C LEU A 110 9.34 2.05 6.34
N SER A 111 9.19 2.72 7.50
CA SER A 111 10.32 3.26 8.24
C SER A 111 11.26 2.17 8.75
N LEU A 112 10.69 1.14 9.38
CA LEU A 112 11.48 0.03 9.91
C LEU A 112 12.08 -0.83 8.79
N ALA A 113 11.32 -1.10 7.71
CA ALA A 113 11.80 -1.85 6.57
C ALA A 113 13.02 -1.19 5.92
N THR A 114 13.03 0.14 5.77
CA THR A 114 14.18 0.86 5.21
C THR A 114 15.46 0.60 6.01
N VAL A 115 15.38 0.62 7.35
CA VAL A 115 16.53 0.33 8.21
C VAL A 115 16.94 -1.15 8.12
N LEU A 116 15.95 -2.05 8.07
CA LEU A 116 16.21 -3.50 7.99
C LEU A 116 16.84 -3.87 6.65
N PHE A 117 16.37 -3.32 5.53
CA PHE A 117 16.95 -3.55 4.21
C PHE A 117 18.40 -3.11 4.14
N ASN A 118 18.76 -1.97 4.74
CA ASN A 118 20.15 -1.54 4.81
C ASN A 118 21.01 -2.56 5.57
N ARG A 119 20.55 -3.05 6.73
CA ARG A 119 21.27 -4.08 7.52
C ARG A 119 21.39 -5.40 6.76
N MET A 120 20.31 -5.84 6.13
CA MET A 120 20.30 -7.05 5.32
C MET A 120 21.26 -6.95 4.13
N SER A 121 21.32 -5.79 3.48
CA SER A 121 22.22 -5.52 2.37
C SER A 121 23.67 -5.64 2.78
N HIS A 122 24.06 -5.09 3.95
CA HIS A 122 25.39 -5.24 4.50
C HIS A 122 25.74 -6.70 4.83
N ALA A 123 24.88 -7.41 5.56
CA ALA A 123 25.09 -8.81 5.89
C ALA A 123 25.18 -9.68 4.61
N PHE A 124 24.41 -9.38 3.58
CA PHE A 124 24.48 -10.09 2.31
C PHE A 124 25.81 -9.91 1.58
N VAL A 125 26.33 -8.68 1.57
CA VAL A 125 27.67 -8.36 0.98
C VAL A 125 28.77 -9.12 1.71
N GLU A 126 28.67 -9.25 3.04
CA GLU A 126 29.60 -10.00 3.88
C GLU A 126 29.39 -11.52 3.81
N LYS A 127 28.41 -11.99 3.03
CA LYS A 127 28.01 -13.40 2.90
C LYS A 127 27.52 -14.03 4.22
N ASP A 128 27.13 -13.22 5.19
CA ASP A 128 26.55 -13.65 6.46
C ASP A 128 25.04 -13.92 6.30
N LEU A 129 24.70 -15.12 5.84
CA LEU A 129 23.33 -15.53 5.65
C LEU A 129 22.56 -15.70 6.98
N ASP A 130 23.26 -16.02 8.04
CA ASP A 130 22.64 -16.14 9.37
C ASP A 130 22.27 -14.76 9.91
N GLY A 131 23.11 -13.75 9.72
CA GLY A 131 22.81 -12.35 10.02
C GLY A 131 21.63 -11.80 9.22
N VAL A 132 21.51 -12.17 7.95
CA VAL A 132 20.31 -11.84 7.13
C VAL A 132 19.05 -12.45 7.74
N ARG A 133 19.07 -13.75 8.05
CA ARG A 133 17.93 -14.49 8.63
C ARG A 133 17.52 -13.92 9.99
N GLU A 134 18.49 -13.61 10.83
CA GLU A 134 18.23 -12.99 12.14
C GLU A 134 17.60 -11.61 11.98
N THR A 135 18.11 -10.79 11.06
CA THR A 135 17.56 -9.46 10.78
C THR A 135 16.11 -9.54 10.30
N ILE A 136 15.77 -10.46 9.39
CA ILE A 136 14.39 -10.70 8.94
C ILE A 136 13.51 -11.14 10.11
N SER A 137 13.94 -12.12 10.89
CA SER A 137 13.17 -12.64 12.02
C SER A 137 12.89 -11.59 13.08
N ARG A 138 13.92 -10.78 13.40
CA ARG A 138 13.78 -9.65 14.35
C ARG A 138 12.86 -8.57 13.78
N GLY A 139 13.02 -8.24 12.50
CA GLY A 139 12.19 -7.28 11.78
C GLY A 139 10.71 -7.67 11.79
N LEU A 140 10.40 -8.92 11.41
CA LEU A 140 9.04 -9.45 11.43
C LEU A 140 8.41 -9.37 12.82
N ARG A 141 9.19 -9.67 13.87
CA ARG A 141 8.69 -9.59 15.25
C ARG A 141 8.38 -8.15 15.67
N VAL A 142 9.30 -7.22 15.41
CA VAL A 142 9.12 -5.82 15.79
C VAL A 142 7.98 -5.17 15.01
N ILE A 143 7.98 -5.34 13.69
CA ILE A 143 6.90 -4.81 12.83
C ILE A 143 5.57 -5.47 13.17
N GLY A 144 5.56 -6.80 13.40
CA GLY A 144 4.37 -7.54 13.75
C GLY A 144 3.75 -7.06 15.07
N VAL A 145 4.54 -6.90 16.13
CA VAL A 145 4.04 -6.40 17.41
C VAL A 145 3.48 -4.98 17.27
N ALA A 146 4.22 -4.09 16.59
CA ALA A 146 3.80 -2.71 16.41
C ALA A 146 2.52 -2.60 15.57
N THR A 147 2.42 -3.36 14.48
CA THR A 147 1.24 -3.34 13.61
C THR A 147 0.03 -4.01 14.24
N VAL A 148 0.20 -5.10 15.00
CA VAL A 148 -0.88 -5.71 15.79
C VAL A 148 -1.41 -4.73 16.84
N PHE A 149 -0.51 -4.03 17.53
CA PHE A 149 -0.92 -2.99 18.50
C PHE A 149 -1.73 -1.89 17.81
N CYS A 150 -1.25 -1.34 16.69
CA CYS A 150 -1.99 -0.33 15.94
C CYS A 150 -3.33 -0.84 15.40
N SER A 151 -3.39 -2.09 14.94
CA SER A 151 -4.64 -2.72 14.54
C SER A 151 -5.63 -2.80 15.69
N ALA A 152 -5.19 -3.21 16.88
CA ALA A 152 -6.04 -3.26 18.05
C ALA A 152 -6.57 -1.88 18.44
N VAL A 153 -5.72 -0.84 18.40
CA VAL A 153 -6.14 0.55 18.63
C VAL A 153 -7.17 1.00 17.59
N MET A 154 -6.96 0.69 16.32
CA MET A 154 -7.91 1.03 15.26
C MET A 154 -9.25 0.31 15.43
N VAL A 155 -9.25 -0.95 15.85
CA VAL A 155 -10.47 -1.70 16.13
C VAL A 155 -11.26 -1.05 17.29
N VAL A 156 -10.58 -0.67 18.38
CA VAL A 156 -11.21 0.02 19.52
C VAL A 156 -11.75 1.40 19.14
N LEU A 157 -11.01 2.13 18.31
CA LEU A 157 -11.38 3.48 17.87
C LEU A 157 -12.25 3.47 16.60
N ALA A 158 -12.63 2.31 16.08
CA ALA A 158 -13.39 2.22 14.82
C ALA A 158 -14.73 2.98 14.88
N GLY A 159 -15.41 3.01 16.02
CA GLY A 159 -16.63 3.78 16.22
C GLY A 159 -16.41 5.30 16.07
N PRO A 160 -15.58 5.93 16.91
CA PRO A 160 -15.23 7.34 16.79
C PRO A 160 -14.68 7.73 15.41
N ILE A 161 -13.77 6.93 14.84
CA ILE A 161 -13.24 7.16 13.51
C ILE A 161 -14.35 7.07 12.44
N GLY A 162 -15.23 6.10 12.57
CA GLY A 162 -16.40 5.95 11.69
C GLY A 162 -17.31 7.17 11.73
N MET A 163 -17.50 7.81 12.90
CA MET A 163 -18.27 9.05 13.00
C MET A 163 -17.61 10.21 12.24
N TRP A 164 -16.31 10.32 12.27
CA TRP A 164 -15.58 11.40 11.59
C TRP A 164 -15.57 11.25 10.07
N PHE A 165 -15.43 10.02 9.58
CA PHE A 165 -15.26 9.71 8.16
C PHE A 165 -16.49 9.12 7.48
N GLY A 166 -17.52 8.74 8.25
CA GLY A 166 -18.72 8.06 7.73
C GLY A 166 -19.81 8.96 7.18
N GLY A 167 -19.60 10.29 7.09
CA GLY A 167 -20.54 11.18 6.39
C GLY A 167 -21.76 11.64 7.18
N GLY A 168 -21.69 11.73 8.52
CA GLY A 168 -22.63 12.54 9.33
C GLY A 168 -23.91 11.85 9.80
N SER A 169 -24.18 10.58 9.48
CA SER A 169 -25.25 9.82 10.11
C SER A 169 -24.71 8.67 10.95
N ASN A 170 -25.38 8.36 12.05
CA ASN A 170 -24.96 7.24 12.93
C ASN A 170 -24.90 5.89 12.19
N ALA A 171 -25.77 5.70 11.21
CA ALA A 171 -25.83 4.48 10.44
C ALA A 171 -24.66 4.36 9.45
N THR A 172 -24.29 5.43 8.75
CA THR A 172 -23.12 5.45 7.87
C THR A 172 -21.81 5.38 8.66
N ALA A 173 -21.76 5.99 9.84
CA ALA A 173 -20.65 5.90 10.78
C ALA A 173 -20.41 4.44 11.24
N ALA A 174 -21.48 3.72 11.58
CA ALA A 174 -21.39 2.32 11.97
C ALA A 174 -20.81 1.44 10.86
N ILE A 175 -21.26 1.64 9.61
CA ILE A 175 -20.72 0.90 8.46
C ILE A 175 -19.25 1.22 8.22
N GLN A 176 -18.87 2.49 8.30
CA GLN A 176 -17.46 2.90 8.16
C GLN A 176 -16.59 2.27 9.25
N GLY A 177 -17.10 2.22 10.49
CA GLY A 177 -16.42 1.55 11.60
C GLY A 177 -16.26 0.05 11.35
N GLN A 178 -17.29 -0.66 10.87
CA GLN A 178 -17.22 -2.08 10.54
C GLN A 178 -16.20 -2.37 9.43
N VAL A 179 -16.19 -1.57 8.37
CA VAL A 179 -15.20 -1.68 7.28
C VAL A 179 -13.78 -1.49 7.84
N LEU A 180 -13.59 -0.49 8.70
CA LEU A 180 -12.30 -0.22 9.32
C LEU A 180 -11.83 -1.38 10.19
N VAL A 181 -12.71 -2.01 10.98
CA VAL A 181 -12.39 -3.19 11.78
C VAL A 181 -11.88 -4.34 10.90
N LEU A 182 -12.61 -4.65 9.82
CA LEU A 182 -12.23 -5.71 8.90
C LEU A 182 -10.85 -5.45 8.25
N LEU A 183 -10.60 -4.22 7.83
CA LEU A 183 -9.33 -3.83 7.23
C LEU A 183 -8.19 -3.79 8.24
N ALA A 184 -8.44 -3.31 9.47
CA ALA A 184 -7.44 -3.25 10.53
C ALA A 184 -6.89 -4.64 10.89
N VAL A 185 -7.73 -5.68 10.86
CA VAL A 185 -7.28 -7.07 11.08
C VAL A 185 -6.31 -7.54 10.00
N SER A 186 -6.40 -7.01 8.79
CA SER A 186 -5.49 -7.37 7.69
C SER A 186 -4.13 -6.66 7.75
N ALA A 187 -3.99 -5.57 8.51
CA ALA A 187 -2.78 -4.75 8.53
C ALA A 187 -1.48 -5.49 8.94
N PRO A 188 -1.46 -6.39 9.94
CA PRO A 188 -0.25 -7.15 10.28
C PRO A 188 0.20 -8.06 9.13
N PHE A 189 -0.75 -8.67 8.41
CA PHE A 189 -0.45 -9.53 7.26
C PHE A 189 0.12 -8.73 6.09
N LEU A 190 -0.45 -7.55 5.82
CA LEU A 190 0.09 -6.63 4.81
C LEU A 190 1.53 -6.23 5.14
N SER A 191 1.80 -5.92 6.41
CA SER A 191 3.13 -5.55 6.88
C SER A 191 4.14 -6.69 6.76
N ALA A 192 3.73 -7.91 7.07
CA ALA A 192 4.56 -9.10 6.90
C ALA A 192 4.88 -9.36 5.42
N THR A 193 3.88 -9.25 4.54
CA THR A 193 4.07 -9.42 3.09
C THR A 193 5.04 -8.38 2.53
N PHE A 194 4.94 -7.13 3.00
CA PHE A 194 5.83 -6.05 2.55
C PHE A 194 7.30 -6.30 2.93
N LEU A 195 7.56 -6.92 4.08
CA LEU A 195 8.93 -7.24 4.49
C LEU A 195 9.51 -8.44 3.74
N MET A 196 8.66 -9.33 3.23
CA MET A 196 9.09 -10.54 2.51
C MET A 196 9.25 -10.33 1.00
N ASN A 197 8.77 -9.23 0.45
CA ASN A 197 8.93 -8.83 -0.96
C ASN A 197 10.17 -7.96 -1.18
#